data_987adcfe979a1d0eb92d8d385b13ec3f
#
_entry.id   987adcfe979a1d0eb92d8d385b13ec3f
#
_cell.length_a   1.000
_cell.length_b   1.000
_cell.length_c   1.000
_cell.angle_alpha   90.00
_cell.angle_beta   90.00
_cell.angle_gamma   90.00
#
_symmetry.space_group_name_H-M   'P 1'
#
loop_
_entity.id
_entity.type
_entity.pdbx_description
1 polymer ?
#
loop_
_entity_poly.entity_id
_entity_poly.type
_entity_poly.pdbx_seq_one_letter_code
_entity_poly.pdbx_strand_id
1 'polypeptide(L)'
;IGDKAFWGKGLGTEVTRLVTNYGFRELGLHRIELTAYCDNVAAVKAYENAGYQHEGIKRESGYRNGRFMDKVQMSVLSREWPAT
;
A
#
# COMPACT_ATOMS: atom_id res chain seq x y z
N ILE A 1 0.76 2.99 9.14
CA ILE A 1 0.57 4.04 8.14
C ILE A 1 -0.92 4.20 7.89
N GLY A 2 -1.48 5.27 8.26
CA GLY A 2 -2.91 5.47 8.07
C GLY A 2 -3.33 6.88 8.34
N ASP A 3 -2.39 7.73 8.70
CA ASP A 3 -2.69 9.12 8.97
C ASP A 3 -2.92 9.85 7.64
N LYS A 4 -4.09 10.44 7.49
CA LYS A 4 -4.44 11.15 6.27
C LYS A 4 -3.48 12.29 5.94
N ALA A 5 -2.84 12.88 6.95
CA ALA A 5 -1.90 13.95 6.71
C ALA A 5 -0.70 13.50 5.88
N PHE A 6 -0.25 12.27 6.05
CA PHE A 6 0.83 11.72 5.24
C PHE A 6 0.42 11.60 3.79
N TRP A 7 -0.78 11.08 3.56
CA TRP A 7 -1.25 10.81 2.20
C TRP A 7 -1.42 12.11 1.43
N GLY A 8 -1.98 13.13 2.07
CA GLY A 8 -2.30 14.38 1.41
C GLY A 8 -1.09 15.21 1.02
N LYS A 9 0.09 14.91 1.57
CA LYS A 9 1.30 15.70 1.33
C LYS A 9 2.39 14.94 0.56
N GLY A 10 2.06 13.79 0.01
CA GLY A 10 3.03 12.97 -0.70
C GLY A 10 3.96 12.17 0.21
N LEU A 11 3.90 12.38 1.51
CA LEU A 11 4.75 11.65 2.44
C LEU A 11 4.41 10.18 2.50
N GLY A 12 3.16 9.84 2.19
CA GLY A 12 2.73 8.45 2.16
C GLY A 12 3.52 7.60 1.18
N THR A 13 3.83 8.15 0.00
CA THR A 13 4.65 7.44 -0.98
C THR A 13 6.05 7.19 -0.43
N GLU A 14 6.66 8.20 0.18
CA GLU A 14 8.01 8.07 0.73
C GLU A 14 8.06 7.07 1.88
N VAL A 15 7.10 7.13 2.80
CA VAL A 15 7.03 6.19 3.91
C VAL A 15 6.83 4.77 3.39
N THR A 16 5.95 4.60 2.40
CA THR A 16 5.72 3.30 1.80
C THR A 16 7.00 2.74 1.18
N ARG A 17 7.74 3.58 0.48
CA ARG A 17 9.02 3.16 -0.11
C ARG A 17 10.03 2.77 0.94
N LEU A 18 10.13 3.53 2.02
CA LEU A 18 11.08 3.22 3.10
C LEU A 18 10.76 1.87 3.74
N VAL A 19 9.49 1.64 4.08
CA VAL A 19 9.07 0.40 4.71
C VAL A 19 9.28 -0.77 3.76
N THR A 20 8.94 -0.60 2.48
CA THR A 20 9.11 -1.65 1.49
C THR A 20 10.57 -1.99 1.27
N ASN A 21 11.41 -0.97 1.16
CA ASN A 21 12.84 -1.17 0.99
C ASN A 21 13.44 -1.92 2.18
N TYR A 22 13.03 -1.56 3.38
CA TYR A 22 13.46 -2.27 4.58
C TYR A 22 13.05 -3.73 4.54
N GLY A 23 11.81 -3.99 4.15
CA GLY A 23 11.31 -5.36 4.07
C GLY A 23 12.11 -6.22 3.11
N PHE A 24 12.45 -5.70 1.94
CA PHE A 24 13.21 -6.47 0.96
C PHE A 24 14.68 -6.56 1.31
N ARG A 25 15.29 -5.48 1.75
CA ARG A 25 16.75 -5.45 1.99
C ARG A 25 17.15 -6.03 3.33
N GLU A 26 16.42 -5.65 4.38
CA GLU A 26 16.82 -6.06 5.73
C GLU A 26 16.17 -7.36 6.17
N LEU A 27 14.93 -7.60 5.78
CA LEU A 27 14.20 -8.79 6.18
C LEU A 27 14.23 -9.89 5.14
N GLY A 28 14.72 -9.60 3.93
CA GLY A 28 14.81 -10.60 2.87
C GLY A 28 13.48 -11.12 2.39
N LEU A 29 12.43 -10.32 2.45
CA LEU A 29 11.11 -10.75 2.04
C LEU A 29 11.05 -10.94 0.53
N HIS A 30 10.22 -11.88 0.10
CA HIS A 30 9.99 -12.14 -1.32
C HIS A 30 8.85 -11.30 -1.88
N ARG A 31 7.85 -11.03 -1.04
CA ARG A 31 6.63 -10.35 -1.45
C ARG A 31 6.13 -9.48 -0.31
N ILE A 32 5.66 -8.30 -0.65
CA ILE A 32 5.00 -7.41 0.31
C ILE A 32 3.65 -7.04 -0.27
N GLU A 33 2.61 -7.14 0.53
CA GLU A 33 1.27 -6.78 0.10
C GLU A 33 0.66 -5.76 1.06
N LEU A 34 -0.18 -4.91 0.52
CA LEU A 34 -0.86 -3.86 1.25
C LEU A 34 -2.32 -3.82 0.83
N THR A 35 -3.17 -3.36 1.73
CA THR A 35 -4.56 -3.10 1.39
C THR A 35 -4.90 -1.67 1.76
N ALA A 36 -5.90 -1.13 1.07
CA ALA A 36 -6.45 0.18 1.38
C ALA A 36 -7.94 0.17 1.09
N TYR A 37 -8.71 0.96 1.82
CA TYR A 37 -10.12 1.14 1.48
C TYR A 37 -10.20 1.72 0.07
N CYS A 38 -11.16 1.24 -0.72
CA CYS A 38 -11.30 1.67 -2.11
C CYS A 38 -11.55 3.17 -2.24
N ASP A 39 -12.17 3.79 -1.24
CA ASP A 39 -12.43 5.22 -1.25
C ASP A 39 -11.24 6.06 -0.76
N ASN A 40 -10.18 5.42 -0.29
CA ASN A 40 -8.98 6.13 0.14
C ASN A 40 -8.04 6.32 -1.06
N VAL A 41 -8.40 7.28 -1.91
CA VAL A 41 -7.68 7.53 -3.15
C VAL A 41 -6.22 7.90 -2.89
N ALA A 42 -5.96 8.66 -1.83
CA ALA A 42 -4.60 9.09 -1.53
C ALA A 42 -3.70 7.91 -1.19
N ALA A 43 -4.20 6.94 -0.41
CA ALA A 43 -3.41 5.76 -0.07
C ALA A 43 -3.16 4.90 -1.30
N VAL A 44 -4.19 4.69 -2.12
CA VAL A 44 -4.05 3.89 -3.34
C VAL A 44 -3.01 4.52 -4.27
N LYS A 45 -3.07 5.83 -4.44
CA LYS A 45 -2.08 6.54 -5.27
C LYS A 45 -0.68 6.44 -4.70
N ALA A 46 -0.54 6.54 -3.39
CA ALA A 46 0.77 6.41 -2.75
C ALA A 46 1.37 5.04 -3.01
N TYR A 47 0.56 3.99 -2.94
CA TYR A 47 1.03 2.64 -3.22
C TYR A 47 1.40 2.48 -4.69
N GLU A 48 0.58 3.00 -5.60
CA GLU A 48 0.90 2.96 -7.03
C GLU A 48 2.21 3.68 -7.32
N ASN A 49 2.38 4.88 -6.74
CA ASN A 49 3.59 5.66 -6.94
C ASN A 49 4.82 4.99 -6.37
N ALA A 50 4.65 4.19 -5.33
CA ALA A 50 5.75 3.44 -4.74
C ALA A 50 6.12 2.19 -5.54
N GLY A 51 5.29 1.80 -6.51
CA GLY A 51 5.58 0.66 -7.37
C GLY A 51 4.74 -0.57 -7.13
N TYR A 52 3.73 -0.47 -6.29
CA TYR A 52 2.83 -1.59 -6.03
C TYR A 52 1.86 -1.78 -7.20
N GLN A 53 1.53 -3.03 -7.46
CA GLN A 53 0.59 -3.40 -8.51
C GLN A 53 -0.73 -3.84 -7.91
N HIS A 54 -1.82 -3.55 -8.60
CA HIS A 54 -3.15 -3.97 -8.18
C HIS A 54 -3.30 -5.48 -8.37
N GLU A 55 -3.90 -6.14 -7.37
CA GLU A 55 -4.19 -7.57 -7.47
C GLU A 55 -5.67 -7.86 -7.46
N GLY A 56 -6.49 -6.95 -6.98
CA GLY A 56 -7.92 -7.15 -6.97
C GLY A 56 -8.61 -6.41 -5.85
N ILE A 57 -9.89 -6.70 -5.72
CA ILE A 57 -10.75 -6.08 -4.70
C ILE A 57 -11.16 -7.15 -3.70
N LYS A 58 -10.96 -6.85 -2.43
CA LYS A 58 -11.47 -7.68 -1.34
C LYS A 58 -12.82 -7.10 -0.93
N ARG A 59 -13.87 -7.73 -1.41
CA ARG A 59 -15.22 -7.21 -1.17
C ARG A 59 -15.59 -7.29 0.29
N GLU A 60 -16.12 -6.19 0.84
CA GLU A 60 -16.62 -6.08 2.20
C GLU A 60 -15.63 -6.58 3.25
N SER A 61 -14.35 -6.33 3.02
CA SER A 61 -13.28 -6.82 3.89
C SER A 61 -12.93 -5.86 5.02
N GLY A 62 -13.53 -4.69 5.03
CA GLY A 62 -13.35 -3.73 6.11
C GLY A 62 -14.69 -3.24 6.63
N TYR A 63 -14.70 -2.76 7.87
CA TYR A 63 -15.89 -2.21 8.50
C TYR A 63 -15.55 -0.85 9.07
N ARG A 64 -16.31 0.17 8.63
CA ARG A 64 -16.01 1.53 9.05
C ARG A 64 -17.30 2.37 9.01
N ASN A 65 -17.52 3.14 10.06
CA ASN A 65 -18.67 4.04 10.15
C ASN A 65 -20.00 3.30 9.94
N GLY A 66 -20.14 2.11 10.52
CA GLY A 66 -21.36 1.34 10.43
C GLY A 66 -21.61 0.65 9.11
N ARG A 67 -20.61 0.59 8.22
CA ARG A 67 -20.76 -0.02 6.89
C ARG A 67 -19.60 -0.93 6.57
N PHE A 68 -19.91 -1.99 5.83
CA PHE A 68 -18.86 -2.80 5.23
C PHE A 68 -18.30 -2.09 3.99
N MET A 69 -17.00 -2.13 3.86
CA MET A 69 -16.30 -1.43 2.78
C MET A 69 -15.40 -2.39 2.04
N ASP A 70 -15.24 -2.15 0.74
CA ASP A 70 -14.30 -2.91 -0.05
C ASP A 70 -12.89 -2.37 0.14
N LYS A 71 -11.91 -3.25 0.04
CA LYS A 71 -10.50 -2.87 0.03
C LYS A 71 -9.85 -3.30 -1.27
N VAL A 72 -8.95 -2.47 -1.76
CA VAL A 72 -8.09 -2.86 -2.88
C VAL A 72 -6.86 -3.55 -2.31
N GLN A 73 -6.45 -4.64 -2.95
CA GLN A 73 -5.23 -5.35 -2.60
C GLN A 73 -4.15 -5.04 -3.61
N MET A 74 -2.97 -4.69 -3.13
CA MET A 74 -1.83 -4.37 -3.97
C MET A 74 -0.61 -5.08 -3.43
N SER A 75 0.34 -5.36 -4.30
CA SER A 75 1.55 -6.06 -3.91
C SER A 75 2.73 -5.64 -4.76
N VAL A 76 3.92 -5.96 -4.27
CA VAL A 76 5.15 -5.84 -5.02
C VAL A 76 6.04 -7.04 -4.68
N LEU A 77 6.70 -7.57 -5.69
CA LEU A 77 7.65 -8.68 -5.52
C LEU A 77 9.07 -8.12 -5.44
N SER A 78 9.94 -8.84 -4.72
CA SER A 78 11.32 -8.38 -4.54
C SER A 78 12.03 -8.17 -5.87
N ARG A 79 11.76 -9.01 -6.88
CA ARG A 79 12.39 -8.87 -8.19
C ARG A 79 11.90 -7.66 -8.96
N GLU A 80 10.78 -7.10 -8.55
CA GLU A 80 10.20 -5.90 -9.18
C GLU A 80 10.68 -4.63 -8.51
N TRP A 81 11.27 -4.75 -7.33
CA TRP A 81 11.66 -3.59 -6.55
C TRP A 81 13.00 -3.06 -7.04
N PRO A 82 13.11 -1.77 -7.29
CA PRO A 82 14.39 -1.20 -7.73
C PRO A 82 15.46 -1.40 -6.66
N ALA A 83 16.66 -1.68 -7.10
CA ALA A 83 17.78 -1.93 -6.21
C ALA A 83 18.38 -0.64 -5.62
N THR A 84 17.78 0.46 -5.82
CA THR A 84 18.29 1.76 -5.37
C THR A 84 17.94 2.06 -3.93
#